data_817df759edb5a1f032ec3390f794cf16
#
_entry.id   817df759edb5a1f032ec3390f794cf16
#
_cell.length_a   1.000
_cell.length_b   1.000
_cell.length_c   1.000
_cell.angle_alpha   90.00
_cell.angle_beta   90.00
_cell.angle_gamma   90.00
#
_symmetry.space_group_name_H-M   'P 1'
#
loop_
_entity.id
_entity.type
_entity.pdbx_description
1 polymer ?
#
loop_
_entity_poly.entity_id
_entity_poly.type
_entity_poly.pdbx_seq_one_letter_code
_entity_poly.pdbx_strand_id
1 'polypeptide(L)'
;NFTLAQRFQFTYKGNEDKPTVPIVTWDMPAERAGANPRATNAEIYKLIYDDLTQAIADLEGFQRTSKAAADRNVAYGMRARVNLVMNNWGEAATDAEAALSGYTFLSKDDVSAPGFNSANSPSWIWAGIYKAADTPANYRNITWGGHLCSFARGYTTSQGLYKRINSLLYNMIPDTDVRKGWWINASLESPL
;
A
#
# COMPACT_ATOMS: atom_id res chain seq x y z
N ASN A 1 -0.58 -8.16 -10.09
CA ASN A 1 -1.24 -7.52 -11.25
C ASN A 1 -1.65 -6.06 -10.98
N PHE A 2 -2.40 -5.75 -9.89
CA PHE A 2 -2.91 -4.40 -9.62
C PHE A 2 -1.82 -3.31 -9.63
N THR A 3 -0.73 -3.49 -8.91
CA THR A 3 0.39 -2.52 -8.88
C THR A 3 1.02 -2.31 -10.26
N LEU A 4 1.17 -3.37 -11.04
CA LEU A 4 1.69 -3.28 -12.41
C LEU A 4 0.70 -2.52 -13.30
N ALA A 5 -0.58 -2.85 -13.21
CA ALA A 5 -1.62 -2.17 -13.95
C ALA A 5 -1.66 -0.67 -13.65
N GLN A 6 -1.46 -0.25 -12.41
CA GLN A 6 -1.42 1.18 -12.05
C GLN A 6 -0.17 1.92 -12.52
N ARG A 7 0.97 1.25 -12.66
CA ARG A 7 2.26 1.91 -12.94
C ARG A 7 2.63 2.00 -14.40
N PHE A 8 2.14 1.06 -15.21
CA PHE A 8 2.62 0.89 -16.57
C PHE A 8 1.58 1.16 -17.64
N GLN A 9 0.52 1.89 -17.30
CA GLN A 9 -0.52 2.20 -18.27
C GLN A 9 -1.37 3.41 -17.92
N PHE A 10 -2.34 3.66 -18.79
CA PHE A 10 -3.33 4.72 -18.64
C PHE A 10 -4.27 4.47 -17.46
N THR A 11 -4.88 5.52 -16.93
CA THR A 11 -6.00 5.40 -16.01
C THR A 11 -7.12 4.55 -16.62
N TYR A 12 -7.85 3.80 -15.78
CA TYR A 12 -8.82 2.83 -16.26
C TYR A 12 -9.93 3.48 -17.09
N LYS A 13 -10.63 4.47 -16.52
CA LYS A 13 -11.82 5.07 -17.14
C LYS A 13 -11.50 5.78 -18.44
N GLY A 14 -12.17 5.36 -19.52
CA GLY A 14 -11.96 5.88 -20.87
C GLY A 14 -10.76 5.26 -21.62
N ASN A 15 -10.13 4.25 -21.01
CA ASN A 15 -9.01 3.51 -21.60
C ASN A 15 -9.15 1.98 -21.42
N GLU A 16 -10.39 1.51 -21.33
CA GLU A 16 -10.71 0.11 -21.04
C GLU A 16 -10.16 -0.84 -22.11
N ASP A 17 -10.10 -0.39 -23.35
CA ASP A 17 -9.59 -1.10 -24.54
C ASP A 17 -8.09 -0.99 -24.73
N LYS A 18 -7.41 -0.13 -23.98
CA LYS A 18 -5.97 0.11 -24.15
C LYS A 18 -5.14 -1.06 -23.64
N PRO A 19 -4.03 -1.39 -24.33
CA PRO A 19 -3.15 -2.47 -23.91
C PRO A 19 -2.42 -2.12 -22.61
N THR A 20 -2.34 -3.08 -21.71
CA THR A 20 -1.69 -2.96 -20.41
C THR A 20 -0.53 -3.93 -20.24
N VAL A 21 -0.61 -4.86 -19.34
CA VAL A 21 0.38 -5.89 -19.06
C VAL A 21 -0.13 -7.27 -19.51
N PRO A 22 0.74 -8.20 -19.86
CA PRO A 22 0.31 -9.58 -20.13
C PRO A 22 -0.33 -10.22 -18.90
N ILE A 23 -1.34 -11.03 -19.10
CA ILE A 23 -1.88 -11.91 -18.06
C ILE A 23 -1.06 -13.20 -18.08
N VAL A 24 -0.29 -13.44 -17.01
CA VAL A 24 0.50 -14.66 -16.82
C VAL A 24 -0.13 -15.45 -15.69
N THR A 25 -0.62 -16.65 -15.99
CA THR A 25 -1.19 -17.58 -15.01
C THR A 25 -0.09 -18.48 -14.44
N TRP A 26 -0.36 -19.08 -13.27
CA TRP A 26 0.61 -19.93 -12.56
C TRP A 26 0.99 -21.20 -13.34
N ASP A 27 0.10 -21.68 -14.23
CA ASP A 27 0.26 -22.87 -15.05
C ASP A 27 0.82 -22.57 -16.45
N MET A 28 1.11 -21.31 -16.76
CA MET A 28 1.61 -20.91 -18.07
C MET A 28 3.08 -21.32 -18.24
N PRO A 29 3.43 -22.09 -19.29
CA PRO A 29 4.82 -22.42 -19.58
C PRO A 29 5.68 -21.17 -19.84
N ALA A 30 6.94 -21.21 -19.43
CA ALA A 30 7.87 -20.08 -19.53
C ALA A 30 8.04 -19.58 -20.98
N GLU A 31 8.07 -20.48 -21.95
CA GLU A 31 8.19 -20.15 -23.38
C GLU A 31 6.99 -19.33 -23.86
N ARG A 32 5.79 -19.68 -23.36
CA ARG A 32 4.55 -18.96 -23.68
C ARG A 32 4.48 -17.62 -22.96
N ALA A 33 4.93 -17.56 -21.72
CA ALA A 33 4.92 -16.33 -20.93
C ALA A 33 5.73 -15.20 -21.60
N GLY A 34 6.88 -15.52 -22.22
CA GLY A 34 7.72 -14.58 -22.95
C GLY A 34 7.10 -14.02 -24.24
N ALA A 35 6.19 -14.77 -24.88
CA ALA A 35 5.49 -14.38 -26.10
C ALA A 35 4.02 -13.95 -25.85
N ASN A 36 3.61 -13.82 -24.59
CA ASN A 36 2.24 -13.51 -24.22
C ASN A 36 1.88 -12.06 -24.57
N PRO A 37 0.83 -11.80 -25.36
CA PRO A 37 0.43 -10.45 -25.71
C PRO A 37 -0.05 -9.66 -24.49
N ARG A 38 0.01 -8.35 -24.59
CA ARG A 38 -0.54 -7.45 -23.58
C ARG A 38 -2.07 -7.56 -23.57
N ALA A 39 -2.64 -7.77 -22.40
CA ALA A 39 -4.09 -7.71 -22.22
C ALA A 39 -4.59 -6.27 -22.26
N THR A 40 -5.88 -6.09 -22.47
CA THR A 40 -6.54 -4.78 -22.32
C THR A 40 -6.68 -4.40 -20.85
N ASN A 41 -6.92 -3.12 -20.61
CA ASN A 41 -7.20 -2.61 -19.27
C ASN A 41 -8.44 -3.29 -18.67
N ALA A 42 -9.50 -3.47 -19.46
CA ALA A 42 -10.71 -4.17 -19.02
C ALA A 42 -10.43 -5.62 -18.59
N GLU A 43 -9.65 -6.37 -19.37
CA GLU A 43 -9.32 -7.76 -19.07
C GLU A 43 -8.50 -7.89 -17.77
N ILE A 44 -7.48 -7.05 -17.58
CA ILE A 44 -6.64 -7.14 -16.38
C ILE A 44 -7.39 -6.70 -15.12
N TYR A 45 -8.21 -5.65 -15.19
CA TYR A 45 -9.01 -5.20 -14.05
C TYR A 45 -10.12 -6.18 -13.71
N LYS A 46 -10.72 -6.81 -14.72
CA LYS A 46 -11.67 -7.90 -14.49
C LYS A 46 -11.01 -9.07 -13.73
N LEU A 47 -9.84 -9.52 -14.17
CA LEU A 47 -9.09 -10.57 -13.49
C LEU A 47 -8.80 -10.20 -12.04
N ILE A 48 -8.28 -8.98 -11.79
CA ILE A 48 -7.98 -8.50 -10.44
C ILE A 48 -9.23 -8.47 -9.56
N TYR A 49 -10.36 -8.03 -10.10
CA TYR A 49 -11.62 -7.95 -9.37
C TYR A 49 -12.17 -9.35 -9.05
N ASP A 50 -12.12 -10.26 -10.02
CA ASP A 50 -12.58 -11.65 -9.85
C ASP A 50 -11.72 -12.39 -8.80
N ASP A 51 -10.39 -12.25 -8.87
CA ASP A 51 -9.44 -12.82 -7.90
C ASP A 51 -9.73 -12.33 -6.48
N LEU A 52 -9.96 -11.02 -6.30
CA LEU A 52 -10.26 -10.45 -4.99
C LEU A 52 -11.65 -10.87 -4.49
N THR A 53 -12.60 -11.04 -5.39
CA THR A 53 -13.95 -11.53 -5.04
C THR A 53 -13.87 -12.98 -4.57
N GLN A 54 -13.09 -13.81 -5.25
CA GLN A 54 -12.86 -15.19 -4.84
C GLN A 54 -12.10 -15.23 -3.49
N ALA A 55 -11.07 -14.41 -3.32
CA ALA A 55 -10.33 -14.32 -2.05
C ALA A 55 -11.22 -13.92 -0.87
N ILE A 56 -12.19 -13.02 -1.06
CA ILE A 56 -13.16 -12.64 -0.03
C ILE A 56 -14.01 -13.86 0.40
N ALA A 57 -14.39 -14.70 -0.55
CA ALA A 57 -15.15 -15.92 -0.26
C ALA A 57 -14.28 -16.99 0.44
N ASP A 58 -13.09 -17.24 -0.08
CA ASP A 58 -12.17 -18.28 0.43
C ASP A 58 -11.63 -17.96 1.83
N LEU A 59 -11.51 -16.66 2.17
CA LEU A 59 -11.04 -16.19 3.48
C LEU A 59 -12.18 -16.05 4.50
N GLU A 60 -13.39 -16.52 4.20
CA GLU A 60 -14.48 -16.50 5.17
C GLU A 60 -14.14 -17.36 6.38
N GLY A 61 -14.28 -16.79 7.59
CA GLY A 61 -13.95 -17.48 8.83
C GLY A 61 -12.46 -17.68 9.12
N PHE A 62 -11.57 -17.34 8.18
CA PHE A 62 -10.13 -17.44 8.41
C PHE A 62 -9.66 -16.46 9.48
N GLN A 63 -8.95 -16.99 10.49
CA GLN A 63 -8.35 -16.20 11.57
C GLN A 63 -6.83 -16.16 11.35
N ARG A 64 -6.29 -15.01 11.01
CA ARG A 64 -4.84 -14.82 10.86
C ARG A 64 -4.15 -14.68 12.22
N THR A 65 -2.92 -15.15 12.31
CA THR A 65 -2.08 -15.04 13.52
C THR A 65 -1.28 -13.73 13.57
N SER A 66 -1.20 -13.02 12.47
CA SER A 66 -0.41 -11.78 12.33
C SER A 66 -0.99 -10.88 11.26
N LYS A 67 -0.86 -9.57 11.45
CA LYS A 67 -1.23 -8.58 10.42
C LYS A 67 -0.31 -8.58 9.18
N ALA A 68 0.74 -9.39 9.16
CA ALA A 68 1.53 -9.65 7.95
C ALA A 68 0.79 -10.57 6.96
N ALA A 69 -0.10 -11.43 7.45
CA ALA A 69 -0.95 -12.26 6.60
C ALA A 69 -2.20 -11.49 6.13
N ALA A 70 -2.65 -11.77 4.92
CA ALA A 70 -3.90 -11.24 4.43
C ALA A 70 -5.08 -12.02 5.05
N ASP A 71 -6.16 -11.32 5.37
CA ASP A 71 -7.44 -11.87 5.75
C ASP A 71 -8.55 -11.26 4.87
N ARG A 72 -9.79 -11.60 5.18
CA ARG A 72 -10.95 -11.11 4.44
C ARG A 72 -11.05 -9.59 4.41
N ASN A 73 -10.69 -8.90 5.51
CA ASN A 73 -10.69 -7.44 5.57
C ASN A 73 -9.65 -6.83 4.63
N VAL A 74 -8.46 -7.44 4.51
CA VAL A 74 -7.43 -7.02 3.55
C VAL A 74 -7.96 -7.19 2.12
N ALA A 75 -8.61 -8.30 1.80
CA ALA A 75 -9.17 -8.53 0.47
C ALA A 75 -10.25 -7.49 0.11
N TYR A 76 -11.15 -7.16 1.04
CA TYR A 76 -12.11 -6.05 0.87
C TYR A 76 -11.41 -4.71 0.65
N GLY A 77 -10.42 -4.36 1.46
CA GLY A 77 -9.67 -3.11 1.30
C GLY A 77 -8.94 -3.00 -0.03
N MET A 78 -8.41 -4.11 -0.54
CA MET A 78 -7.79 -4.16 -1.86
C MET A 78 -8.84 -4.01 -2.97
N ARG A 79 -10.02 -4.64 -2.85
CA ARG A 79 -11.08 -4.52 -3.85
C ARG A 79 -11.71 -3.11 -3.83
N ALA A 80 -11.84 -2.48 -2.68
CA ALA A 80 -12.22 -1.08 -2.57
C ALA A 80 -11.31 -0.16 -3.38
N ARG A 81 -9.98 -0.37 -3.30
CA ARG A 81 -9.02 0.40 -4.10
C ARG A 81 -9.14 0.13 -5.61
N VAL A 82 -9.43 -1.10 -6.00
CA VAL A 82 -9.70 -1.44 -7.41
C VAL A 82 -10.94 -0.71 -7.90
N ASN A 83 -12.02 -0.76 -7.13
CA ASN A 83 -13.28 -0.06 -7.44
C ASN A 83 -13.07 1.46 -7.55
N LEU A 84 -12.25 2.07 -6.68
CA LEU A 84 -11.88 3.51 -6.79
C LEU A 84 -11.22 3.83 -8.14
N VAL A 85 -10.28 3.01 -8.59
CA VAL A 85 -9.59 3.21 -9.87
C VAL A 85 -10.54 3.01 -11.06
N MET A 86 -11.51 2.12 -10.92
CA MET A 86 -12.55 1.89 -11.93
C MET A 86 -13.67 2.91 -11.92
N ASN A 87 -13.67 3.86 -10.97
CA ASN A 87 -14.75 4.83 -10.71
C ASN A 87 -16.07 4.20 -10.25
N ASN A 88 -16.04 3.01 -9.67
CA ASN A 88 -17.17 2.33 -9.04
C ASN A 88 -17.31 2.81 -7.59
N TRP A 89 -17.74 4.04 -7.39
CA TRP A 89 -17.69 4.72 -6.08
C TRP A 89 -18.58 4.06 -5.02
N GLY A 90 -19.74 3.54 -5.39
CA GLY A 90 -20.64 2.85 -4.47
C GLY A 90 -20.06 1.55 -3.94
N GLU A 91 -19.55 0.70 -4.83
CA GLU A 91 -18.89 -0.55 -4.50
C GLU A 91 -17.61 -0.30 -3.70
N ALA A 92 -16.86 0.77 -4.03
CA ALA A 92 -15.67 1.15 -3.29
C ALA A 92 -15.99 1.51 -1.83
N ALA A 93 -17.09 2.25 -1.59
CA ALA A 93 -17.53 2.60 -0.25
C ALA A 93 -17.98 1.37 0.54
N THR A 94 -18.78 0.50 -0.07
CA THR A 94 -19.26 -0.76 0.55
C THR A 94 -18.09 -1.66 0.95
N ASP A 95 -17.13 -1.86 0.05
CA ASP A 95 -15.95 -2.67 0.32
C ASP A 95 -15.05 -2.03 1.40
N ALA A 96 -14.92 -0.70 1.42
CA ALA A 96 -14.16 0.00 2.45
C ALA A 96 -14.80 -0.14 3.83
N GLU A 97 -16.12 -0.04 3.94
CA GLU A 97 -16.85 -0.29 5.19
C GLU A 97 -16.66 -1.72 5.68
N ALA A 98 -16.76 -2.70 4.78
CA ALA A 98 -16.50 -4.10 5.13
C ALA A 98 -15.05 -4.32 5.59
N ALA A 99 -14.07 -3.67 4.96
CA ALA A 99 -12.67 -3.75 5.35
C ALA A 99 -12.39 -3.18 6.74
N LEU A 100 -13.16 -2.18 7.18
CA LEU A 100 -13.02 -1.54 8.49
C LEU A 100 -13.67 -2.32 9.64
N SER A 101 -14.41 -3.37 9.35
CA SER A 101 -15.09 -4.17 10.37
C SER A 101 -14.07 -4.73 11.38
N GLY A 102 -14.25 -4.41 12.68
CA GLY A 102 -13.35 -4.81 13.76
C GLY A 102 -12.10 -3.93 13.93
N TYR A 103 -11.98 -2.84 13.17
CA TYR A 103 -10.90 -1.85 13.32
C TYR A 103 -11.43 -0.53 13.86
N THR A 104 -10.57 0.21 14.56
CA THR A 104 -10.89 1.52 15.11
C THR A 104 -9.88 2.55 14.65
N PHE A 105 -10.33 3.77 14.37
CA PHE A 105 -9.44 4.89 14.11
C PHE A 105 -8.71 5.29 15.38
N LEU A 106 -7.45 5.65 15.25
CA LEU A 106 -6.68 6.25 16.34
C LEU A 106 -7.18 7.65 16.63
N SER A 107 -7.10 8.05 17.90
CA SER A 107 -7.31 9.43 18.29
C SER A 107 -6.18 10.34 17.75
N LYS A 108 -6.41 11.64 17.83
CA LYS A 108 -5.39 12.65 17.48
C LYS A 108 -4.11 12.49 18.30
N ASP A 109 -4.27 12.19 19.58
CA ASP A 109 -3.15 12.03 20.50
C ASP A 109 -2.38 10.73 20.23
N ASP A 110 -3.08 9.65 19.92
CA ASP A 110 -2.45 8.36 19.60
C ASP A 110 -1.59 8.41 18.32
N VAL A 111 -2.03 9.14 17.28
CA VAL A 111 -1.22 9.27 16.04
C VAL A 111 -0.01 10.18 16.22
N SER A 112 0.00 11.04 17.24
CA SER A 112 1.13 11.90 17.60
C SER A 112 2.05 11.27 18.63
N ALA A 113 1.60 10.20 19.33
CA ALA A 113 2.37 9.53 20.35
C ALA A 113 3.48 8.63 19.73
N PRO A 114 4.57 8.41 20.47
CA PRO A 114 5.56 7.40 20.10
C PRO A 114 4.90 6.01 19.99
N GLY A 115 5.26 5.26 18.94
CA GLY A 115 4.73 3.89 18.76
C GLY A 115 3.71 3.74 17.62
N PHE A 116 3.39 4.80 16.89
CA PHE A 116 2.56 4.72 15.67
C PHE A 116 3.16 3.82 14.57
N ASN A 117 4.31 3.25 14.79
CA ASN A 117 4.99 2.27 13.94
C ASN A 117 4.72 0.81 14.33
N SER A 118 3.82 0.54 15.25
CA SER A 118 3.49 -0.82 15.68
C SER A 118 2.41 -1.44 14.79
N ALA A 119 2.67 -2.63 14.25
CA ALA A 119 1.69 -3.43 13.54
C ALA A 119 0.47 -3.83 14.42
N ASN A 120 0.61 -3.76 15.75
CA ASN A 120 -0.46 -4.03 16.70
C ASN A 120 -1.46 -2.88 16.84
N SER A 121 -1.20 -1.72 16.22
CA SER A 121 -2.14 -0.60 16.22
C SER A 121 -3.55 -1.06 15.78
N PRO A 122 -4.61 -0.67 16.51
CA PRO A 122 -5.97 -1.08 16.17
C PRO A 122 -6.48 -0.52 14.84
N SER A 123 -5.83 0.51 14.32
CA SER A 123 -6.19 1.12 13.04
C SER A 123 -5.53 0.48 11.82
N TRP A 124 -4.56 -0.41 12.02
CA TRP A 124 -3.83 -1.02 10.92
C TRP A 124 -4.45 -2.35 10.50
N ILE A 125 -4.92 -2.41 9.26
CA ILE A 125 -5.53 -3.62 8.69
C ILE A 125 -4.44 -4.61 8.26
N TRP A 126 -3.40 -4.14 7.60
CA TRP A 126 -2.32 -4.95 7.06
C TRP A 126 -0.98 -4.25 7.20
N ALA A 127 0.09 -5.01 7.48
CA ALA A 127 1.41 -4.45 7.69
C ALA A 127 2.52 -5.37 7.16
N GLY A 128 3.48 -4.78 6.49
CA GLY A 128 4.77 -5.43 6.23
C GLY A 128 5.62 -5.38 7.51
N ILE A 129 5.87 -6.54 8.12
CA ILE A 129 6.62 -6.62 9.38
C ILE A 129 8.07 -6.93 9.07
N TYR A 130 8.96 -5.98 9.39
CA TYR A 130 10.41 -6.15 9.32
C TYR A 130 11.00 -6.40 10.69
N LYS A 131 11.78 -7.44 10.81
CA LYS A 131 12.54 -7.75 12.03
C LYS A 131 14.04 -7.50 11.80
N ALA A 132 14.78 -7.25 12.86
CA ALA A 132 16.23 -7.08 12.78
C ALA A 132 16.94 -8.28 12.12
N ALA A 133 16.39 -9.49 12.29
CA ALA A 133 16.88 -10.71 11.66
C ALA A 133 16.70 -10.75 10.14
N ASP A 134 15.73 -10.01 9.61
CA ASP A 134 15.42 -9.98 8.17
C ASP A 134 16.39 -9.07 7.39
N THR A 135 17.23 -8.34 8.12
CA THR A 135 18.16 -7.37 7.55
C THR A 135 19.59 -7.72 7.94
N PRO A 136 20.38 -8.37 7.08
CA PRO A 136 21.79 -8.58 7.34
C PRO A 136 22.49 -7.25 7.66
N ALA A 137 23.30 -7.24 8.73
CA ALA A 137 23.93 -6.01 9.25
C ALA A 137 24.74 -5.23 8.20
N ASN A 138 25.22 -5.92 7.17
CA ASN A 138 26.07 -5.36 6.11
C ASN A 138 25.28 -4.78 4.92
N TYR A 139 23.97 -4.96 4.88
CA TYR A 139 23.13 -4.55 3.74
C TYR A 139 22.09 -3.47 4.08
N ARG A 140 22.34 -2.69 5.12
CA ARG A 140 21.42 -1.63 5.58
C ARG A 140 21.00 -0.66 4.50
N ASN A 141 21.88 -0.41 3.54
CA ASN A 141 21.66 0.57 2.46
C ASN A 141 20.81 0.04 1.32
N ILE A 142 20.67 -1.27 1.16
CA ILE A 142 19.96 -1.90 0.05
C ILE A 142 18.67 -2.61 0.50
N THR A 143 18.30 -2.45 1.77
CA THR A 143 17.04 -3.00 2.27
C THR A 143 15.87 -2.09 1.94
N TRP A 144 14.70 -2.68 1.83
CA TRP A 144 13.45 -1.93 1.62
C TRP A 144 13.24 -0.85 2.69
N GLY A 145 13.48 -1.17 3.96
CA GLY A 145 13.43 -0.21 5.06
C GLY A 145 14.43 0.93 4.89
N GLY A 146 15.66 0.65 4.45
CA GLY A 146 16.68 1.66 4.19
C GLY A 146 16.30 2.63 3.08
N HIS A 147 15.54 2.19 2.07
CA HIS A 147 15.04 3.06 1.02
C HIS A 147 13.83 3.90 1.43
N LEU A 148 13.02 3.42 2.37
CA LEU A 148 11.81 4.11 2.81
C LEU A 148 12.06 5.09 3.95
N CYS A 149 13.02 4.81 4.82
CA CYS A 149 13.27 5.58 6.03
C CYS A 149 14.35 6.65 5.82
N SER A 150 14.05 7.89 6.20
CA SER A 150 15.02 8.98 6.19
C SER A 150 15.82 9.12 7.49
N PHE A 151 15.44 8.41 8.57
CA PHE A 151 16.02 8.53 9.91
C PHE A 151 16.87 7.34 10.34
N ALA A 152 16.45 6.14 10.01
CA ALA A 152 17.24 4.97 10.32
C ALA A 152 18.44 4.91 9.39
N ARG A 153 19.56 4.37 9.87
CA ARG A 153 20.82 4.16 9.15
C ARG A 153 20.62 3.43 7.81
N GLY A 154 19.87 4.05 6.92
CA GLY A 154 19.56 3.54 5.59
C GLY A 154 20.35 4.26 4.51
N TYR A 155 20.08 3.91 3.28
CA TYR A 155 20.70 4.52 2.10
C TYR A 155 20.52 6.05 2.08
N THR A 156 19.32 6.52 2.39
CA THR A 156 19.01 7.95 2.40
C THR A 156 19.83 8.72 3.44
N THR A 157 20.02 8.16 4.62
CA THR A 157 20.79 8.80 5.71
C THR A 157 22.27 8.78 5.45
N SER A 158 22.82 7.64 5.00
CA SER A 158 24.26 7.48 4.77
C SER A 158 24.77 8.32 3.58
N GLN A 159 23.90 8.61 2.63
CA GLN A 159 24.21 9.42 1.44
C GLN A 159 23.73 10.87 1.53
N GLY A 160 23.14 11.28 2.65
CA GLY A 160 22.56 12.62 2.80
C GLY A 160 21.33 12.88 1.92
N LEU A 161 20.72 11.85 1.37
CA LEU A 161 19.58 11.93 0.44
C LEU A 161 18.26 11.83 1.20
N TYR A 162 17.98 12.76 2.07
CA TYR A 162 16.75 12.76 2.87
C TYR A 162 15.52 12.98 2.00
N LYS A 163 14.46 12.23 2.27
CA LYS A 163 13.13 12.49 1.71
C LYS A 163 12.57 13.75 2.36
N ARG A 164 12.08 14.65 1.53
CA ARG A 164 11.52 15.92 1.96
C ARG A 164 10.11 16.09 1.41
N ILE A 165 9.26 16.72 2.19
CA ILE A 165 7.97 17.19 1.70
C ILE A 165 8.20 18.42 0.80
N ASN A 166 7.36 18.57 -0.22
CA ASN A 166 7.32 19.80 -0.99
C ASN A 166 6.86 20.95 -0.09
N SER A 167 7.59 22.07 -0.08
CA SER A 167 7.31 23.21 0.80
C SER A 167 5.93 23.83 0.55
N LEU A 168 5.47 23.86 -0.70
CA LEU A 168 4.12 24.33 -1.01
C LEU A 168 3.05 23.44 -0.36
N LEU A 169 3.22 22.13 -0.46
CA LEU A 169 2.32 21.18 0.18
C LEU A 169 2.35 21.31 1.71
N TYR A 170 3.56 21.43 2.30
CA TYR A 170 3.70 21.62 3.74
C TYR A 170 2.98 22.88 4.24
N ASN A 171 3.12 23.99 3.52
CA ASN A 171 2.49 25.26 3.86
C ASN A 171 0.95 25.24 3.72
N MET A 172 0.42 24.30 2.91
CA MET A 172 -1.03 24.09 2.78
C MET A 172 -1.63 23.28 3.92
N ILE A 173 -0.81 22.59 4.72
CA ILE A 173 -1.30 21.82 5.87
C ILE A 173 -1.69 22.83 6.96
N PRO A 174 -2.95 22.85 7.43
CA PRO A 174 -3.38 23.73 8.51
C PRO A 174 -2.58 23.48 9.80
N ASP A 175 -2.33 24.51 10.60
CA ASP A 175 -1.62 24.38 11.88
C ASP A 175 -2.39 23.52 12.91
N THR A 176 -3.70 23.37 12.72
CA THR A 176 -4.56 22.48 13.53
C THR A 176 -4.44 21.02 13.16
N ASP A 177 -3.80 20.69 12.05
CA ASP A 177 -3.58 19.31 11.61
C ASP A 177 -2.31 18.76 12.23
N VAL A 178 -2.45 17.76 13.09
CA VAL A 178 -1.32 17.11 13.80
C VAL A 178 -0.25 16.55 12.85
N ARG A 179 -0.63 16.20 11.63
CA ARG A 179 0.29 15.67 10.62
C ARG A 179 1.34 16.69 10.19
N LYS A 180 1.10 17.97 10.41
CA LYS A 180 2.10 19.03 10.17
C LYS A 180 3.33 18.84 11.06
N GLY A 181 3.12 18.39 12.29
CA GLY A 181 4.20 18.10 13.23
C GLY A 181 4.98 16.80 12.94
N TRP A 182 4.54 15.96 12.03
CA TRP A 182 5.30 14.77 11.63
C TRP A 182 6.54 15.08 10.79
N TRP A 183 6.65 16.32 10.31
CA TRP A 183 7.79 16.77 9.51
C TRP A 183 8.81 17.48 10.39
N ILE A 184 10.07 17.19 10.19
CA ILE A 184 11.15 17.84 10.91
C ILE A 184 11.79 18.94 10.05
N ASN A 185 12.32 19.95 10.72
CA ASN A 185 13.07 21.03 10.09
C ASN A 185 14.53 20.63 9.76
N ALA A 186 15.32 21.55 9.23
CA ALA A 186 16.73 21.32 8.90
C ALA A 186 17.61 21.04 10.14
N SER A 187 17.16 21.44 11.33
CA SER A 187 17.83 21.17 12.61
C SER A 187 17.43 19.83 13.23
N LEU A 188 16.64 19.02 12.52
CA LEU A 188 16.11 17.71 12.96
C LEU A 188 15.14 17.83 14.16
N GLU A 189 14.48 18.97 14.29
CA GLU A 189 13.49 19.23 15.32
C GLU A 189 12.08 19.06 14.75
N SER A 190 11.21 18.42 15.53
CA SER A 190 9.77 18.37 15.27
C SER A 190 9.08 19.55 15.96
N PRO A 191 8.06 20.15 15.33
CA PRO A 191 7.19 21.11 16.01
C PRO A 191 6.24 20.45 17.03
N LEU A 192 6.22 19.10 17.17
CA LEU A 192 5.50 18.32 18.19
C LEU A 192 6.36 18.10 19.41
#